data_44fbcdac6e4d00c08dc38a62dca7e210
#
_entry.id   44fbcdac6e4d00c08dc38a62dca7e210
#
_cell.length_a   1.000
_cell.length_b   1.000
_cell.length_c   1.000
_cell.angle_alpha   90.00
_cell.angle_beta   90.00
_cell.angle_gamma   90.00
#
_symmetry.space_group_name_H-M   'P 1'
#
loop_
_entity.id
_entity.type
_entity.pdbx_description
1 polymer ?
#
loop_
_entity_poly.entity_id
_entity_poly.type
_entity_poly.pdbx_seq_one_letter_code
_entity_poly.pdbx_strand_id
1 'polypeptide(L)' 'MNDIHSGNLVVEFISFCIENFKVKHNMKGREVANLFNESGVIDFLSDGYDILHTQGSSYIINEIEIFLEKRGYDK' A
#
# COMPACT_ATOMS: atom_id res chain seq x y z
N MET A 1 -10.86 14.95 -18.98
CA MET A 1 -9.84 14.14 -18.80
C MET A 1 -9.06 14.38 -17.59
N ASN A 2 -9.20 15.38 -16.97
CA ASN A 2 -8.42 15.62 -15.87
C ASN A 2 -8.80 14.97 -14.63
N ASP A 3 -10.04 14.59 -14.47
CA ASP A 3 -10.42 13.87 -13.31
C ASP A 3 -9.73 12.56 -13.27
N ILE A 4 -9.25 12.09 -14.36
CA ILE A 4 -8.50 10.88 -14.37
C ILE A 4 -7.28 11.01 -13.51
N HIS A 5 -6.75 12.21 -13.41
CA HIS A 5 -5.53 12.40 -12.65
C HIS A 5 -5.68 12.13 -11.17
N SER A 6 -6.77 12.56 -10.54
CA SER A 6 -6.87 12.32 -9.12
C SER A 6 -7.00 10.83 -8.82
N GLY A 7 -7.73 10.11 -9.64
CA GLY A 7 -7.81 8.68 -9.47
C GLY A 7 -6.48 8.02 -9.68
N ASN A 8 -5.73 8.50 -10.67
CA ASN A 8 -4.45 7.92 -10.99
C ASN A 8 -3.42 8.14 -9.91
N LEU A 9 -3.49 9.27 -9.21
CA LEU A 9 -2.53 9.53 -8.15
C LEU A 9 -2.62 8.51 -7.03
N VAL A 10 -3.83 8.16 -6.63
CA VAL A 10 -4.00 7.17 -5.59
C VAL A 10 -3.59 5.79 -6.09
N VAL A 11 -3.97 5.46 -7.31
CA VAL A 11 -3.61 4.18 -7.90
C VAL A 11 -2.09 4.05 -8.01
N GLU A 12 -1.43 5.12 -8.44
CA GLU A 12 0.01 5.10 -8.56
C GLU A 12 0.68 4.95 -7.21
N PHE A 13 0.10 5.57 -6.19
CA PHE A 13 0.63 5.45 -4.85
C PHE A 13 0.51 4.01 -4.35
N ILE A 14 -0.65 3.39 -4.58
CA ILE A 14 -0.85 2.01 -4.16
C ILE A 14 0.10 1.09 -4.89
N SER A 15 0.29 1.33 -6.18
CA SER A 15 1.23 0.53 -6.97
C SER A 15 2.65 0.66 -6.43
N PHE A 16 3.02 1.88 -6.07
CA PHE A 16 4.32 2.14 -5.46
C PHE A 16 4.48 1.33 -4.17
N CYS A 17 3.43 1.30 -3.36
CA CYS A 17 3.48 0.55 -2.10
C CYS A 17 3.59 -0.95 -2.35
N ILE A 18 2.85 -1.45 -3.33
CA ILE A 18 2.91 -2.87 -3.67
C ILE A 18 4.32 -3.24 -4.11
N GLU A 19 4.92 -2.41 -4.98
CA GLU A 19 6.26 -2.71 -5.47
C GLU A 19 7.30 -2.72 -4.35
N ASN A 20 7.21 -1.75 -3.45
CA ASN A 20 8.18 -1.69 -2.36
C ASN A 20 7.98 -2.82 -1.36
N PHE A 21 6.73 -3.14 -1.06
CA PHE A 21 6.44 -4.24 -0.16
C PHE A 21 6.89 -5.57 -0.75
N LYS A 22 6.66 -5.73 -2.04
CA LYS A 22 7.03 -6.92 -2.78
C LYS A 22 8.54 -7.18 -2.66
N VAL A 23 9.31 -6.14 -2.86
CA VAL A 23 10.76 -6.26 -2.80
C VAL A 23 11.22 -6.60 -1.39
N LYS A 24 10.69 -5.87 -0.41
CA LYS A 24 11.12 -6.08 0.96
C LYS A 24 10.80 -7.48 1.47
N HIS A 25 9.64 -7.98 1.09
CA HIS A 25 9.18 -9.28 1.59
C HIS A 25 9.42 -10.42 0.63
N ASN A 26 10.08 -10.14 -0.48
CA ASN A 26 10.42 -11.15 -1.47
C ASN A 26 9.18 -11.91 -1.92
N MET A 27 8.15 -11.17 -2.27
CA MET A 27 6.88 -11.73 -2.72
C MET A 27 6.63 -11.35 -4.16
N LYS A 28 5.67 -12.03 -4.77
CA LYS A 28 5.24 -11.65 -6.10
C LYS A 28 4.20 -10.55 -6.01
N GLY A 29 4.16 -9.70 -7.04
CA GLY A 29 3.22 -8.59 -7.05
C GLY A 29 1.79 -9.04 -6.83
N ARG A 30 1.40 -10.14 -7.47
CA ARG A 30 0.04 -10.66 -7.33
C ARG A 30 -0.26 -11.06 -5.89
N GLU A 31 0.73 -11.65 -5.22
CA GLU A 31 0.55 -12.06 -3.83
C GLU A 31 0.34 -10.85 -2.94
N VAL A 32 1.12 -9.80 -3.18
CA VAL A 32 1.00 -8.58 -2.39
C VAL A 32 -0.35 -7.92 -2.66
N ALA A 33 -0.74 -7.85 -3.94
CA ALA A 33 -2.00 -7.23 -4.29
C ALA A 33 -3.17 -7.95 -3.62
N ASN A 34 -3.14 -9.28 -3.62
CA ASN A 34 -4.18 -10.05 -2.95
C ASN A 34 -4.18 -9.82 -1.46
N LEU A 35 -3.00 -9.80 -0.85
CA LEU A 35 -2.87 -9.54 0.57
C LEU A 35 -3.42 -8.17 0.94
N PHE A 36 -3.04 -7.16 0.18
CA PHE A 36 -3.48 -5.79 0.45
C PHE A 36 -4.99 -5.67 0.29
N ASN A 37 -5.55 -6.38 -0.68
CA ASN A 37 -6.97 -6.31 -0.91
C ASN A 37 -7.75 -6.97 0.21
N GLU A 38 -7.37 -8.18 0.58
CA GLU A 38 -8.16 -8.91 1.58
C GLU A 38 -7.95 -8.41 3.00
N SER A 39 -6.81 -7.80 3.28
CA SER A 39 -6.52 -7.33 4.63
C SER A 39 -7.05 -5.94 4.92
N GLY A 40 -7.42 -5.19 3.89
CA GLY A 40 -7.87 -3.83 4.07
C GLY A 40 -6.77 -2.80 3.88
N VAL A 41 -5.57 -3.21 3.47
CA VAL A 41 -4.49 -2.27 3.25
C VAL A 41 -4.82 -1.28 2.14
N ILE A 42 -5.53 -1.74 1.10
CA ILE A 42 -5.90 -0.84 0.01
C ILE A 42 -6.70 0.35 0.56
N ASP A 43 -7.70 0.07 1.39
CA ASP A 43 -8.49 1.13 1.99
C ASP A 43 -7.66 1.99 2.92
N PHE A 44 -6.79 1.37 3.69
CA PHE A 44 -5.90 2.09 4.59
C PHE A 44 -5.05 3.10 3.82
N LEU A 45 -4.49 2.67 2.70
CA LEU A 45 -3.64 3.55 1.89
C LEU A 45 -4.45 4.62 1.20
N SER A 46 -5.63 4.27 0.69
CA SER A 46 -6.49 5.24 0.04
C SER A 46 -6.94 6.33 1.00
N ASP A 47 -7.39 5.91 2.18
CA ASP A 47 -7.87 6.86 3.18
C ASP A 47 -6.74 7.73 3.69
N GLY A 48 -5.54 7.19 3.79
CA GLY A 48 -4.42 7.94 4.33
C GLY A 48 -3.54 8.59 3.26
N TYR A 49 -3.98 8.59 2.02
CA TYR A 49 -3.15 9.07 0.92
C TYR A 49 -2.55 10.45 1.18
N ASP A 50 -3.38 11.40 1.62
CA ASP A 50 -2.91 12.77 1.78
C ASP A 50 -1.70 12.86 2.69
N ILE A 51 -1.67 12.07 3.73
CA ILE A 51 -0.58 12.11 4.69
C ILE A 51 0.54 11.15 4.28
N LEU A 52 0.16 9.93 3.91
CA LEU A 52 1.17 8.89 3.66
C LEU A 52 2.02 9.16 2.43
N HIS A 53 1.43 9.74 1.37
CA HIS A 53 2.19 9.89 0.15
C HIS A 53 3.33 10.88 0.28
N THR A 54 3.36 11.67 1.36
CA THR A 54 4.45 12.61 1.59
C THR A 54 5.60 11.99 2.38
N GLN A 55 5.44 10.75 2.81
CA GLN A 55 6.46 10.08 3.62
C GLN A 55 7.36 9.24 2.73
N GLY A 56 8.51 8.84 3.27
CA GLY A 56 9.41 7.97 2.53
C GLY A 56 8.88 6.54 2.51
N SER A 57 9.40 5.74 1.59
CA SER A 57 8.92 4.39 1.42
C SER A 57 9.11 3.52 2.65
N SER A 58 10.23 3.72 3.35
CA SER A 58 10.47 2.92 4.57
C SER A 58 9.41 3.17 5.62
N TYR A 59 9.04 4.43 5.80
CA TYR A 59 8.00 4.77 6.76
C TYR A 59 6.67 4.14 6.35
N ILE A 60 6.32 4.27 5.08
CA ILE A 60 5.05 3.77 4.59
C ILE A 60 4.97 2.24 4.74
N ILE A 61 6.03 1.56 4.35
CA ILE A 61 6.04 0.10 4.45
C ILE A 61 5.94 -0.34 5.90
N ASN A 62 6.61 0.37 6.80
CA ASN A 62 6.52 0.05 8.21
C ASN A 62 5.08 0.20 8.73
N GLU A 63 4.39 1.25 8.28
CA GLU A 63 3.00 1.46 8.67
C GLU A 63 2.11 0.35 8.15
N ILE A 64 2.37 -0.12 6.94
CA ILE A 64 1.60 -1.23 6.38
C ILE A 64 1.84 -2.49 7.19
N GLU A 65 3.08 -2.73 7.59
CA GLU A 65 3.41 -3.91 8.38
C GLU A 65 2.72 -3.88 9.73
N ILE A 66 2.67 -2.73 10.37
CA ILE A 66 1.97 -2.59 11.64
C ILE A 66 0.48 -2.84 11.46
N PHE A 67 -0.09 -2.28 10.40
CA PHE A 67 -1.49 -2.48 10.10
C PHE A 67 -1.82 -3.96 9.91
N LEU A 68 -0.98 -4.65 9.14
CA LEU A 68 -1.18 -6.07 8.88
C LEU A 68 -1.04 -6.88 10.17
N GLU A 69 -0.05 -6.55 10.97
CA GLU A 69 0.19 -7.27 12.20
C GLU A 69 -1.01 -7.16 13.13
N LYS A 70 -1.58 -5.98 13.23
CA LYS A 70 -2.72 -5.77 14.09
C LYS A 70 -3.95 -6.53 13.63
N ARG A 71 -3.98 -6.89 12.36
CA ARG A 71 -5.10 -7.65 11.82
C ARG A 71 -4.80 -9.14 11.73
N GLY A 72 -3.67 -9.56 12.30
CA GLY A 72 -3.35 -10.97 12.34
C GLY A 72 -2.68 -11.52 11.10
N TYR A 73 -2.15 -10.65 10.26
CA TYR A 73 -1.49 -11.07 9.04
C TYR A 73 0.03 -11.06 9.16
N ASP A 74 0.55 -11.30 10.31
CA ASP A 74 1.99 -11.23 10.42
C ASP A 74 2.61 -12.41 9.73
N LYS A 75 3.78 -12.32 9.32
CA LYS A 75 4.33 -13.37 8.59
C LYS A 75 5.57 -13.68 8.96
#